data_404666f3506e6817c9fcbdc6b842e59c
#
_entry.id   404666f3506e6817c9fcbdc6b842e59c
#
_cell.length_a   1.000
_cell.length_b   1.000
_cell.length_c   1.000
_cell.angle_alpha   90.00
_cell.angle_beta   90.00
_cell.angle_gamma   90.00
#
_symmetry.space_group_name_H-M   'P 1'
#
loop_
_entity.id
_entity.type
_entity.pdbx_description
1 polymer ?
#
loop_
_entity_poly.entity_id
_entity_poly.type
_entity_poly.pdbx_seq_one_letter_code
_entity_poly.pdbx_strand_id
1 'polypeptide(L)'
;MNRHLFYFALAAVLVASACEKSTLVPEFAKDAVSLSTDGTANCYIVKPASSVSFPVAYKGNSTSDAISGGSSVKVVWQDVKGLVKELWYDSAAKVAYASVSDASGNAVVALCSEAGEILWSWHLWVCDYDPSKTLFTTAANESGTTWTFMDRNLGALTTNPEGFGSHGLIYQWGRKDPFPGAATYTKQNEDYSYITDGEPDLYDGEDNKLPAIYTTAAGGGTLAKSIQNPSVFYKLEKVNTGEKDEYGDDIIVNNPKTGDWTSTSNDDYWGGVSGKKTIYDPCPVGYKVPVCDADGNTPYAWLVFKQMTWDTVNHGAMQDGQWFPATGTRVNFSGGFDFADPAEGGIPYSGLWIGTAGKTSSNLEEYPDLYGQYMFIINGKRTFKCNKDRRSQGLSLRCVAE
;
A
#
# COMPACT_ATOMS: atom_id res chain seq x y z
N MET A 1 -91.32 1.78 -20.68
CA MET A 1 -90.59 0.88 -19.81
C MET A 1 -89.10 1.16 -20.02
N ASN A 2 -88.53 2.10 -19.28
CA ASN A 2 -87.13 2.45 -19.39
C ASN A 2 -86.41 1.99 -18.15
N ARG A 3 -85.44 1.10 -18.31
CA ARG A 3 -84.54 0.64 -17.24
C ARG A 3 -83.25 1.48 -17.36
N HIS A 4 -82.98 2.32 -16.35
CA HIS A 4 -81.68 3.00 -16.14
C HIS A 4 -80.73 2.07 -15.39
N LEU A 5 -79.61 1.70 -16.04
CA LEU A 5 -78.47 1.06 -15.40
C LEU A 5 -77.55 2.12 -14.79
N PHE A 6 -77.39 2.07 -13.45
CA PHE A 6 -76.35 2.82 -12.72
C PHE A 6 -75.03 2.03 -12.72
N TYR A 7 -73.99 2.56 -13.31
CA TYR A 7 -72.62 2.05 -13.16
C TYR A 7 -71.97 2.74 -11.96
N PHE A 8 -71.66 1.96 -10.91
CA PHE A 8 -70.75 2.40 -9.85
C PHE A 8 -69.32 2.16 -10.31
N ALA A 9 -68.57 3.24 -10.51
CA ALA A 9 -67.13 3.17 -10.72
C ALA A 9 -66.45 3.08 -9.35
N LEU A 10 -65.88 1.93 -9.00
CA LEU A 10 -65.05 1.71 -7.83
C LEU A 10 -63.66 2.19 -8.14
N ALA A 11 -63.25 3.38 -7.65
CA ALA A 11 -61.89 3.86 -7.71
C ALA A 11 -61.02 3.15 -6.65
N ALA A 12 -60.20 2.20 -7.07
CA ALA A 12 -59.21 1.58 -6.20
C ALA A 12 -58.04 2.56 -6.04
N VAL A 13 -57.92 3.17 -4.89
CA VAL A 13 -56.71 3.92 -4.47
C VAL A 13 -55.62 2.91 -4.11
N LEU A 14 -54.70 2.69 -5.00
CA LEU A 14 -53.45 1.99 -4.73
C LEU A 14 -52.56 2.92 -3.85
N VAL A 15 -52.58 2.71 -2.54
CA VAL A 15 -51.59 3.25 -1.64
C VAL A 15 -50.30 2.45 -1.88
N ALA A 16 -49.39 2.97 -2.68
CA ALA A 16 -48.02 2.47 -2.76
C ALA A 16 -47.35 2.81 -1.41
N SER A 17 -47.39 1.87 -0.49
CA SER A 17 -46.57 1.88 0.71
C SER A 17 -45.12 1.69 0.21
N ALA A 18 -44.40 2.80 0.08
CA ALA A 18 -42.92 2.76 -0.04
C ALA A 18 -42.41 2.19 1.29
N CYS A 19 -42.11 0.92 1.29
CA CYS A 19 -41.38 0.27 2.36
C CYS A 19 -39.99 0.87 2.35
N GLU A 20 -39.74 1.94 3.11
CA GLU A 20 -38.40 2.32 3.48
C GLU A 20 -37.78 1.09 4.14
N LYS A 21 -36.84 0.45 3.47
CA LYS A 21 -35.98 -0.53 4.10
C LYS A 21 -35.18 0.24 5.16
N SER A 22 -35.70 0.29 6.37
CA SER A 22 -34.94 0.64 7.56
C SER A 22 -33.80 -0.40 7.63
N THR A 23 -32.63 -0.03 7.15
CA THR A 23 -31.44 -0.81 7.34
C THR A 23 -31.10 -0.73 8.82
N LEU A 24 -31.45 -1.77 9.56
CA LEU A 24 -31.12 -1.87 10.98
C LEU A 24 -29.61 -1.83 11.09
N VAL A 25 -29.09 -0.87 11.87
CA VAL A 25 -27.66 -0.77 12.18
C VAL A 25 -27.21 -2.09 12.84
N PRO A 26 -26.24 -2.81 12.28
CA PRO A 26 -25.74 -4.04 12.89
C PRO A 26 -25.24 -3.82 14.31
N GLU A 27 -25.32 -4.85 15.16
CA GLU A 27 -24.93 -4.73 16.57
C GLU A 27 -23.52 -4.25 16.75
N PHE A 28 -22.56 -4.83 15.98
CA PHE A 28 -21.15 -4.46 16.04
C PHE A 28 -20.88 -2.98 15.65
N ALA A 29 -21.77 -2.37 14.87
CA ALA A 29 -21.60 -1.00 14.41
C ALA A 29 -22.10 0.04 15.42
N LYS A 30 -22.88 -0.35 16.42
CA LYS A 30 -23.49 0.58 17.39
C LYS A 30 -22.46 1.26 18.28
N ASP A 31 -21.43 0.52 18.70
CA ASP A 31 -20.36 0.99 19.59
C ASP A 31 -19.01 1.14 18.86
N ALA A 32 -19.05 1.26 17.54
CA ALA A 32 -17.85 1.36 16.72
C ALA A 32 -17.08 2.66 17.00
N VAL A 33 -15.78 2.53 17.24
CA VAL A 33 -14.87 3.67 17.45
C VAL A 33 -14.58 4.34 16.11
N SER A 34 -14.74 5.66 16.04
CA SER A 34 -14.39 6.43 14.84
C SER A 34 -12.86 6.51 14.68
N LEU A 35 -12.37 6.09 13.52
CA LEU A 35 -10.94 6.18 13.13
C LEU A 35 -10.59 7.54 12.49
N SER A 36 -11.57 8.41 12.29
CA SER A 36 -11.40 9.70 11.60
C SER A 36 -11.56 10.90 12.51
N THR A 37 -11.45 10.72 13.82
CA THR A 37 -11.56 11.82 14.80
C THR A 37 -10.54 12.93 14.52
N ASP A 38 -9.32 12.53 14.12
CA ASP A 38 -8.21 13.45 13.86
C ASP A 38 -7.98 13.70 12.34
N GLY A 39 -8.86 13.17 11.49
CA GLY A 39 -8.78 13.33 10.04
C GLY A 39 -9.06 12.05 9.26
N THR A 40 -8.83 12.10 7.94
CA THR A 40 -9.01 10.95 7.03
C THR A 40 -7.68 10.52 6.42
N ALA A 41 -7.55 9.23 6.10
CA ALA A 41 -6.35 8.67 5.49
C ALA A 41 -6.70 7.47 4.59
N ASN A 42 -5.72 6.97 3.83
CA ASN A 42 -5.83 5.68 3.13
C ASN A 42 -5.48 4.49 4.03
N CYS A 43 -4.85 4.73 5.17
CA CYS A 43 -4.51 3.71 6.15
C CYS A 43 -5.05 4.11 7.52
N TYR A 44 -5.67 3.17 8.21
CA TYR A 44 -6.12 3.31 9.59
C TYR A 44 -5.50 2.22 10.46
N ILE A 45 -4.89 2.63 11.58
CA ILE A 45 -4.41 1.71 12.60
C ILE A 45 -5.62 1.29 13.45
N VAL A 46 -5.87 -0.01 13.52
CA VAL A 46 -7.05 -0.58 14.17
C VAL A 46 -6.60 -1.48 15.30
N LYS A 47 -7.14 -1.25 16.50
CA LYS A 47 -6.85 -2.11 17.63
C LYS A 47 -7.49 -3.51 17.43
N PRO A 48 -6.77 -4.62 17.67
CA PRO A 48 -7.36 -5.96 17.66
C PRO A 48 -8.59 -6.08 18.57
N ALA A 49 -9.49 -6.98 18.25
CA ALA A 49 -10.77 -7.23 18.96
C ALA A 49 -11.66 -5.97 19.10
N SER A 50 -11.67 -5.09 18.09
CA SER A 50 -12.48 -3.87 18.12
C SER A 50 -13.47 -3.77 16.97
N SER A 51 -14.48 -2.92 17.14
CA SER A 51 -15.36 -2.43 16.08
C SER A 51 -15.04 -0.98 15.82
N VAL A 52 -14.89 -0.62 14.54
CA VAL A 52 -14.45 0.69 14.09
C VAL A 52 -15.32 1.24 12.98
N SER A 53 -15.27 2.56 12.80
CA SER A 53 -15.94 3.23 11.69
C SER A 53 -15.02 4.27 11.05
N PHE A 54 -15.18 4.48 9.74
CA PHE A 54 -14.42 5.49 9.00
C PHE A 54 -15.25 6.03 7.83
N PRO A 55 -15.08 7.32 7.48
CA PRO A 55 -15.82 7.92 6.39
C PRO A 55 -15.35 7.40 5.04
N VAL A 56 -16.30 7.15 4.14
CA VAL A 56 -16.06 6.75 2.75
C VAL A 56 -16.68 7.74 1.76
N ALA A 57 -17.00 8.94 2.25
CA ALA A 57 -17.55 10.01 1.43
C ALA A 57 -16.51 10.63 0.49
N TYR A 58 -15.23 10.62 0.91
CA TYR A 58 -14.13 11.26 0.21
C TYR A 58 -12.95 10.30 0.06
N LYS A 59 -12.09 10.60 -0.94
CA LYS A 59 -10.89 9.82 -1.23
C LYS A 59 -9.81 10.08 -0.17
N GLY A 60 -9.36 9.04 0.46
CA GLY A 60 -8.18 9.02 1.34
C GLY A 60 -8.04 10.25 2.25
N ASN A 61 -7.00 11.01 2.02
CA ASN A 61 -6.63 12.18 2.83
C ASN A 61 -7.42 13.47 2.47
N SER A 62 -8.46 13.39 1.65
CA SER A 62 -9.24 14.54 1.19
C SER A 62 -10.52 14.73 1.98
N THR A 63 -10.96 15.97 2.09
CA THR A 63 -12.29 16.37 2.56
C THR A 63 -13.14 17.00 1.47
N SER A 64 -12.63 17.03 0.22
CA SER A 64 -13.29 17.65 -0.94
C SER A 64 -13.43 16.73 -2.16
N ASP A 65 -12.53 15.74 -2.31
CA ASP A 65 -12.56 14.80 -3.43
C ASP A 65 -13.59 13.70 -3.19
N ALA A 66 -14.86 14.02 -3.47
CA ALA A 66 -15.98 13.14 -3.18
C ALA A 66 -15.92 11.82 -3.97
N ILE A 67 -16.35 10.72 -3.34
CA ILE A 67 -16.62 9.44 -3.97
C ILE A 67 -18.13 9.37 -4.24
N SER A 68 -18.50 9.17 -5.51
CA SER A 68 -19.90 9.03 -5.94
C SER A 68 -20.20 7.59 -6.32
N GLY A 69 -21.47 7.18 -6.17
CA GLY A 69 -21.96 5.89 -6.62
C GLY A 69 -21.62 4.71 -5.69
N GLY A 70 -21.21 4.97 -4.45
CA GLY A 70 -20.97 3.92 -3.46
C GLY A 70 -22.26 3.18 -3.10
N SER A 71 -22.23 1.85 -3.13
CA SER A 71 -23.35 0.95 -2.89
C SER A 71 -23.08 -0.11 -1.83
N SER A 72 -21.86 -0.61 -1.78
CA SER A 72 -21.44 -1.68 -0.87
C SER A 72 -19.98 -1.58 -0.49
N VAL A 73 -19.57 -2.28 0.54
CA VAL A 73 -18.17 -2.46 0.96
C VAL A 73 -17.79 -3.94 0.89
N LYS A 74 -16.51 -4.22 0.61
CA LYS A 74 -15.96 -5.58 0.61
C LYS A 74 -14.52 -5.61 1.13
N VAL A 75 -14.10 -6.76 1.65
CA VAL A 75 -12.69 -7.08 1.84
C VAL A 75 -12.10 -7.42 0.47
N VAL A 76 -11.02 -6.72 0.11
CA VAL A 76 -10.28 -6.99 -1.13
C VAL A 76 -9.30 -8.13 -0.88
N TRP A 77 -8.56 -8.04 0.23
CA TRP A 77 -7.71 -9.10 0.76
C TRP A 77 -7.41 -8.86 2.25
N GLN A 78 -7.09 -9.92 2.94
CA GLN A 78 -6.55 -9.92 4.31
C GLN A 78 -5.46 -10.97 4.43
N ASP A 79 -4.40 -10.69 5.22
CA ASP A 79 -3.24 -11.56 5.40
C ASP A 79 -3.39 -12.56 6.57
N VAL A 80 -4.47 -12.43 7.32
CA VAL A 80 -4.89 -13.37 8.36
C VAL A 80 -6.34 -13.77 8.09
N LYS A 81 -6.60 -15.06 8.06
CA LYS A 81 -7.94 -15.61 7.85
C LYS A 81 -8.89 -15.11 8.94
N GLY A 82 -10.04 -14.52 8.54
CA GLY A 82 -11.02 -13.98 9.48
C GLY A 82 -10.55 -12.74 10.26
N LEU A 83 -9.58 -12.00 9.74
CA LEU A 83 -9.11 -10.75 10.36
C LEU A 83 -10.25 -9.73 10.44
N VAL A 84 -10.94 -9.50 9.33
CA VAL A 84 -12.17 -8.68 9.26
C VAL A 84 -13.34 -9.64 9.40
N LYS A 85 -14.00 -9.60 10.55
CA LYS A 85 -15.15 -10.48 10.88
C LYS A 85 -16.45 -10.01 10.24
N GLU A 86 -16.67 -8.70 10.27
CA GLU A 86 -17.88 -8.08 9.75
C GLU A 86 -17.53 -6.75 9.09
N LEU A 87 -18.20 -6.45 8.00
CA LEU A 87 -18.04 -5.21 7.24
C LEU A 87 -19.42 -4.72 6.78
N TRP A 88 -19.75 -3.47 7.09
CA TRP A 88 -21.04 -2.88 6.76
C TRP A 88 -20.89 -1.44 6.28
N TYR A 89 -21.78 -1.03 5.39
CA TYR A 89 -21.81 0.31 4.82
C TYR A 89 -23.15 1.01 5.13
N ASP A 90 -23.07 2.13 5.84
CA ASP A 90 -24.18 3.07 5.96
C ASP A 90 -24.14 4.03 4.77
N SER A 91 -25.02 3.78 3.79
CA SER A 91 -25.10 4.59 2.59
C SER A 91 -25.64 6.00 2.82
N ALA A 92 -26.44 6.20 3.87
CA ALA A 92 -27.00 7.50 4.23
C ALA A 92 -25.94 8.39 4.91
N ALA A 93 -25.18 7.82 5.85
CA ALA A 93 -24.07 8.51 6.51
C ALA A 93 -22.79 8.53 5.67
N LYS A 94 -22.66 7.66 4.66
CA LYS A 94 -21.44 7.40 3.89
C LYS A 94 -20.27 7.00 4.80
N VAL A 95 -20.52 6.06 5.69
CA VAL A 95 -19.58 5.52 6.66
C VAL A 95 -19.47 4.02 6.49
N ALA A 96 -18.26 3.49 6.47
CA ALA A 96 -17.98 2.07 6.56
C ALA A 96 -17.70 1.69 8.02
N TYR A 97 -18.17 0.52 8.40
CA TYR A 97 -17.97 -0.08 9.71
C TYR A 97 -17.30 -1.43 9.54
N ALA A 98 -16.34 -1.73 10.38
CA ALA A 98 -15.65 -3.01 10.40
C ALA A 98 -15.52 -3.54 11.83
N SER A 99 -15.72 -4.83 12.01
CA SER A 99 -15.36 -5.57 13.22
C SER A 99 -14.16 -6.44 12.90
N VAL A 100 -13.10 -6.37 13.71
CA VAL A 100 -11.87 -7.13 13.51
C VAL A 100 -11.66 -8.17 14.61
N SER A 101 -10.92 -9.23 14.29
CA SER A 101 -10.59 -10.30 15.25
C SER A 101 -9.56 -9.82 16.28
N ASP A 102 -9.20 -10.68 17.20
CA ASP A 102 -8.13 -10.48 18.18
C ASP A 102 -6.71 -10.71 17.60
N ALA A 103 -6.64 -11.18 16.36
CA ALA A 103 -5.37 -11.30 15.64
C ALA A 103 -4.85 -9.93 15.17
N SER A 104 -3.53 -9.82 15.03
CA SER A 104 -2.89 -8.72 14.31
C SER A 104 -2.65 -9.12 12.86
N GLY A 105 -2.81 -8.18 11.94
CA GLY A 105 -2.65 -8.40 10.50
C GLY A 105 -2.99 -7.16 9.69
N ASN A 106 -3.07 -7.33 8.37
CA ASN A 106 -3.40 -6.27 7.44
C ASN A 106 -4.56 -6.70 6.54
N ALA A 107 -5.46 -5.78 6.26
CA ALA A 107 -6.53 -5.97 5.31
C ALA A 107 -6.69 -4.74 4.42
N VAL A 108 -7.07 -4.96 3.17
CA VAL A 108 -7.56 -3.89 2.28
C VAL A 108 -9.05 -4.07 2.11
N VAL A 109 -9.79 -3.02 2.43
CA VAL A 109 -11.25 -2.94 2.26
C VAL A 109 -11.59 -1.89 1.21
N ALA A 110 -12.70 -2.06 0.50
CA ALA A 110 -13.07 -1.16 -0.58
C ALA A 110 -14.55 -0.79 -0.55
N LEU A 111 -14.84 0.46 -0.97
CA LEU A 111 -16.18 0.90 -1.35
C LEU A 111 -16.40 0.57 -2.83
N CYS A 112 -17.51 -0.06 -3.14
CA CYS A 112 -17.85 -0.51 -4.48
C CYS A 112 -19.10 0.19 -5.00
N SER A 113 -19.19 0.33 -6.32
CA SER A 113 -20.42 0.74 -7.04
C SER A 113 -21.47 -0.38 -7.00
N GLU A 114 -22.68 -0.08 -7.49
CA GLU A 114 -23.73 -1.08 -7.68
C GLU A 114 -23.32 -2.21 -8.63
N ALA A 115 -22.44 -1.92 -9.59
CA ALA A 115 -21.86 -2.92 -10.50
C ALA A 115 -20.71 -3.74 -9.86
N GLY A 116 -20.35 -3.48 -8.60
CA GLY A 116 -19.26 -4.16 -7.89
C GLY A 116 -17.86 -3.63 -8.21
N GLU A 117 -17.74 -2.54 -8.99
CA GLU A 117 -16.46 -1.91 -9.27
C GLU A 117 -15.92 -1.16 -8.06
N ILE A 118 -14.64 -1.30 -7.76
CA ILE A 118 -13.99 -0.58 -6.67
C ILE A 118 -13.88 0.91 -7.02
N LEU A 119 -14.44 1.75 -6.17
CA LEU A 119 -14.39 3.21 -6.28
C LEU A 119 -13.22 3.80 -5.49
N TRP A 120 -12.90 3.23 -4.33
CA TRP A 120 -11.75 3.53 -3.49
C TRP A 120 -11.52 2.41 -2.50
N SER A 121 -10.30 2.31 -1.96
CA SER A 121 -9.89 1.30 -0.98
C SER A 121 -9.10 1.92 0.16
N TRP A 122 -9.13 1.26 1.31
CA TRP A 122 -8.43 1.65 2.53
C TRP A 122 -7.68 0.44 3.09
N HIS A 123 -6.52 0.70 3.65
CA HIS A 123 -5.74 -0.26 4.41
C HIS A 123 -6.17 -0.22 5.89
N LEU A 124 -6.64 -1.33 6.43
CA LEU A 124 -6.83 -1.55 7.86
C LEU A 124 -5.60 -2.27 8.42
N TRP A 125 -4.80 -1.54 9.17
CA TRP A 125 -3.60 -2.04 9.82
C TRP A 125 -3.96 -2.46 11.25
N VAL A 126 -4.31 -3.75 11.43
CA VAL A 126 -4.79 -4.30 12.70
C VAL A 126 -3.62 -4.68 13.58
N CYS A 127 -3.30 -3.84 14.55
CA CYS A 127 -2.26 -4.10 15.54
C CYS A 127 -2.44 -3.20 16.78
N ASP A 128 -1.92 -3.64 17.94
CA ASP A 128 -1.88 -2.81 19.15
C ASP A 128 -0.70 -1.84 19.05
N TYR A 129 -0.89 -0.77 18.26
CA TYR A 129 0.13 0.20 17.92
C TYR A 129 -0.40 1.63 18.01
N ASP A 130 0.31 2.45 18.79
CA ASP A 130 0.09 3.89 18.89
C ASP A 130 1.40 4.58 18.49
N PRO A 131 1.52 5.07 17.25
CA PRO A 131 2.76 5.69 16.78
C PRO A 131 3.21 6.84 17.67
N SER A 132 2.29 7.61 18.26
CA SER A 132 2.64 8.79 19.08
C SER A 132 3.53 8.47 20.27
N LYS A 133 3.55 7.21 20.72
CA LYS A 133 4.35 6.74 21.87
C LYS A 133 5.75 6.26 21.49
N THR A 134 6.00 6.01 20.21
CA THR A 134 7.23 5.34 19.76
C THR A 134 7.94 6.09 18.64
N LEU A 135 7.49 7.31 18.33
CA LEU A 135 8.16 8.18 17.36
C LEU A 135 9.61 8.43 17.74
N PHE A 136 10.48 8.50 16.76
CA PHE A 136 11.84 8.97 16.95
C PHE A 136 12.18 10.10 15.99
N THR A 137 12.92 11.08 16.48
CA THR A 137 13.37 12.22 15.67
C THR A 137 14.84 12.05 15.35
N THR A 138 15.17 12.19 14.06
CA THR A 138 16.56 12.10 13.59
C THR A 138 17.40 13.26 14.12
N ALA A 139 18.72 13.10 14.13
CA ALA A 139 19.61 14.24 14.23
C ALA A 139 19.37 15.21 13.08
N ALA A 140 19.62 16.51 13.32
CA ALA A 140 19.57 17.52 12.28
C ALA A 140 20.67 17.25 11.23
N ASN A 141 20.32 17.40 9.96
CA ASN A 141 21.29 17.37 8.87
C ASN A 141 22.04 18.71 8.75
N GLU A 142 22.88 18.87 7.73
CA GLU A 142 23.64 20.10 7.48
C GLU A 142 22.76 21.32 7.23
N SER A 143 21.55 21.14 6.72
CA SER A 143 20.54 22.19 6.52
C SER A 143 19.72 22.50 7.79
N GLY A 144 19.97 21.78 8.89
CA GLY A 144 19.19 21.90 10.14
C GLY A 144 17.85 21.18 10.12
N THR A 145 17.56 20.38 9.08
CA THR A 145 16.31 19.64 8.95
C THR A 145 16.36 18.36 9.78
N THR A 146 15.26 18.05 10.46
CA THR A 146 15.02 16.80 11.18
C THR A 146 13.75 16.12 10.63
N TRP A 147 13.66 14.81 10.80
CA TRP A 147 12.44 14.05 10.49
C TRP A 147 12.03 13.24 11.71
N THR A 148 10.73 13.19 11.96
CA THR A 148 10.15 12.38 13.03
C THR A 148 9.47 11.16 12.43
N PHE A 149 10.09 10.00 12.56
CA PHE A 149 9.65 8.74 11.95
C PHE A 149 8.77 7.93 12.90
N MET A 150 7.88 7.15 12.31
CA MET A 150 7.33 5.95 12.96
C MET A 150 8.47 4.95 13.21
N ASP A 151 8.35 4.14 14.27
CA ASP A 151 9.39 3.16 14.67
C ASP A 151 9.46 1.91 13.77
N ARG A 152 8.52 1.77 12.83
CA ARG A 152 8.36 0.58 11.97
C ARG A 152 7.91 0.91 10.56
N ASN A 153 8.07 -0.05 9.65
CA ASN A 153 7.55 0.06 8.30
C ASN A 153 6.01 0.03 8.30
N LEU A 154 5.38 0.66 7.32
CA LEU A 154 3.93 0.71 7.16
C LEU A 154 3.39 -0.72 6.98
N GLY A 155 2.43 -1.10 7.83
CA GLY A 155 1.87 -2.44 7.89
C GLY A 155 2.65 -3.44 8.76
N ALA A 156 3.77 -3.06 9.38
CA ALA A 156 4.52 -3.94 10.27
C ALA A 156 3.80 -4.14 11.61
N LEU A 157 3.70 -5.38 12.05
CA LEU A 157 2.95 -5.74 13.27
C LEU A 157 3.78 -5.57 14.55
N THR A 158 5.10 -5.51 14.41
CA THR A 158 6.06 -5.40 15.53
C THR A 158 7.34 -4.71 15.07
N THR A 159 8.16 -4.29 16.06
CA THR A 159 9.57 -3.89 15.86
C THR A 159 10.54 -4.99 16.26
N ASN A 160 10.04 -6.14 16.74
CA ASN A 160 10.88 -7.28 17.08
C ASN A 160 11.58 -7.80 15.82
N PRO A 161 12.93 -7.94 15.83
CA PRO A 161 13.67 -8.53 14.72
C PRO A 161 13.26 -9.94 14.35
N GLU A 162 12.76 -10.74 15.29
CA GLU A 162 12.43 -12.13 15.06
C GLU A 162 11.22 -12.29 14.11
N GLY A 163 11.40 -13.06 13.05
CA GLY A 163 10.37 -13.38 12.07
C GLY A 163 9.99 -12.22 11.16
N PHE A 164 8.85 -12.35 10.49
CA PHE A 164 8.39 -11.45 9.43
C PHE A 164 7.48 -10.31 9.90
N GLY A 165 7.07 -10.30 11.14
CA GLY A 165 6.16 -9.30 11.69
C GLY A 165 6.66 -7.84 11.61
N SER A 166 7.98 -7.65 11.52
CA SER A 166 8.61 -6.32 11.40
C SER A 166 8.75 -5.82 9.94
N HIS A 167 8.49 -6.67 8.94
CA HIS A 167 8.72 -6.33 7.53
C HIS A 167 7.75 -5.27 7.02
N GLY A 168 6.45 -5.38 7.35
CA GLY A 168 5.41 -4.52 6.83
C GLY A 168 5.04 -4.87 5.39
N LEU A 169 4.43 -3.91 4.71
CA LEU A 169 3.87 -4.06 3.38
C LEU A 169 4.76 -3.42 2.31
N ILE A 170 4.50 -3.78 1.06
CA ILE A 170 5.25 -3.34 -0.11
C ILE A 170 4.37 -2.41 -0.96
N TYR A 171 4.98 -1.38 -1.55
CA TYR A 171 4.29 -0.38 -2.37
C TYR A 171 5.02 -0.17 -3.69
N GLN A 172 4.30 -0.03 -4.80
CA GLN A 172 4.83 0.60 -5.99
C GLN A 172 4.84 2.12 -5.79
N TRP A 173 5.86 2.80 -6.24
CA TRP A 173 6.05 4.23 -5.98
C TRP A 173 4.85 5.06 -6.44
N GLY A 174 4.31 5.89 -5.56
CA GLY A 174 3.16 6.74 -5.85
C GLY A 174 1.79 6.07 -5.66
N ARG A 175 1.70 4.76 -5.37
CA ARG A 175 0.44 4.06 -5.10
C ARG A 175 0.01 4.16 -3.64
N LYS A 176 -1.30 4.28 -3.44
CA LYS A 176 -1.92 4.28 -2.11
C LYS A 176 -2.15 2.88 -1.54
N ASP A 177 -2.31 1.87 -2.42
CA ASP A 177 -2.65 0.51 -2.02
C ASP A 177 -1.40 -0.35 -1.85
N PRO A 178 -1.32 -1.09 -0.73
CA PRO A 178 -0.22 -2.00 -0.44
C PRO A 178 -0.35 -3.33 -1.17
N PHE A 179 0.80 -3.97 -1.32
CA PHE A 179 0.93 -5.40 -1.57
C PHE A 179 1.43 -6.10 -0.32
N PRO A 180 1.11 -7.39 -0.12
CA PRO A 180 1.61 -8.13 1.02
C PRO A 180 3.13 -8.15 1.04
N GLY A 181 3.71 -8.04 2.25
CA GLY A 181 5.10 -8.32 2.53
C GLY A 181 5.37 -9.83 2.48
N ALA A 182 6.63 -10.21 2.63
CA ALA A 182 7.01 -11.62 2.69
C ALA A 182 6.56 -12.29 3.98
N ALA A 183 6.24 -13.58 3.90
CA ALA A 183 5.92 -14.43 5.05
C ALA A 183 7.03 -15.43 5.38
N THR A 184 7.95 -15.68 4.45
CA THR A 184 9.06 -16.63 4.63
C THR A 184 10.29 -16.19 3.85
N TYR A 185 11.48 -16.62 4.31
CA TYR A 185 12.70 -16.69 3.50
C TYR A 185 12.86 -18.12 3.01
N THR A 186 12.35 -18.45 1.83
CA THR A 186 12.57 -19.79 1.27
C THR A 186 13.88 -19.80 0.52
N LYS A 187 14.80 -20.63 0.98
CA LYS A 187 16.08 -20.88 0.35
C LYS A 187 15.89 -21.88 -0.79
N GLN A 188 16.00 -21.46 -2.04
CA GLN A 188 15.93 -22.39 -3.18
C GLN A 188 17.27 -23.04 -3.53
N ASN A 189 18.39 -22.38 -3.25
CA ASN A 189 19.74 -22.93 -3.46
C ASN A 189 20.73 -22.35 -2.44
N GLU A 190 21.89 -22.92 -2.30
CA GLU A 190 22.95 -22.47 -1.41
C GLU A 190 23.41 -21.01 -1.66
N ASP A 191 23.07 -20.46 -2.82
CA ASP A 191 23.53 -19.14 -3.28
C ASP A 191 22.58 -17.98 -2.99
N TYR A 192 21.48 -18.15 -2.26
CA TYR A 192 20.47 -17.11 -1.95
C TYR A 192 19.90 -16.37 -3.19
N SER A 193 20.15 -16.84 -4.40
CA SER A 193 19.97 -16.02 -5.60
C SER A 193 18.52 -15.87 -6.09
N TYR A 194 17.58 -16.73 -5.68
CA TYR A 194 16.17 -16.56 -6.03
C TYR A 194 15.27 -17.20 -4.96
N ILE A 195 14.54 -16.38 -4.23
CA ILE A 195 13.53 -16.83 -3.27
C ILE A 195 12.17 -16.66 -3.92
N THR A 196 11.56 -17.73 -4.37
CA THR A 196 10.26 -17.68 -5.08
C THR A 196 9.06 -17.89 -4.18
N ASP A 197 9.25 -18.35 -2.94
CA ASP A 197 8.17 -18.84 -2.09
C ASP A 197 7.92 -17.95 -0.85
N GLY A 198 8.28 -16.66 -0.93
CA GLY A 198 8.06 -15.68 0.16
C GLY A 198 6.61 -15.21 0.29
N GLU A 199 5.71 -15.69 -0.59
CA GLU A 199 4.34 -15.21 -0.67
C GLU A 199 3.51 -15.65 0.55
N PRO A 200 2.81 -14.73 1.23
CA PRO A 200 1.87 -15.08 2.28
C PRO A 200 0.57 -15.65 1.69
N ASP A 201 -0.15 -16.37 2.52
CA ASP A 201 -1.54 -16.69 2.23
C ASP A 201 -2.39 -15.44 2.38
N LEU A 202 -3.22 -15.13 1.39
CA LEU A 202 -4.23 -14.09 1.44
C LEU A 202 -5.62 -14.67 1.33
N TYR A 203 -6.59 -13.96 1.89
CA TYR A 203 -7.99 -14.39 1.94
C TYR A 203 -8.92 -13.23 1.54
N ASP A 204 -10.06 -13.56 0.93
CA ASP A 204 -11.17 -12.63 0.73
C ASP A 204 -12.03 -12.48 1.99
N GLY A 205 -13.18 -11.78 1.88
CA GLY A 205 -14.10 -11.57 2.99
C GLY A 205 -14.90 -12.81 3.40
N GLU A 206 -14.93 -13.85 2.57
CA GLU A 206 -15.52 -15.16 2.84
C GLU A 206 -14.47 -16.20 3.24
N ASP A 207 -13.25 -15.78 3.53
CA ASP A 207 -12.13 -16.64 3.90
C ASP A 207 -11.63 -17.61 2.81
N ASN A 208 -11.97 -17.34 1.55
CA ASN A 208 -11.40 -18.08 0.43
C ASN A 208 -9.97 -17.61 0.17
N LYS A 209 -9.08 -18.56 -0.09
CA LYS A 209 -7.69 -18.27 -0.40
C LYS A 209 -7.56 -17.55 -1.74
N LEU A 210 -6.82 -16.47 -1.75
CA LEU A 210 -6.50 -15.65 -2.91
C LEU A 210 -5.04 -15.86 -3.33
N PRO A 211 -4.67 -15.60 -4.60
CA PRO A 211 -3.28 -15.39 -4.95
C PRO A 211 -2.75 -14.15 -4.23
N ALA A 212 -1.47 -14.15 -3.83
CA ALA A 212 -0.86 -13.04 -3.12
C ALA A 212 -0.88 -11.74 -3.93
N ILE A 213 -0.73 -11.84 -5.24
CA ILE A 213 -0.90 -10.72 -6.18
C ILE A 213 -1.44 -11.19 -7.52
N TYR A 214 -2.06 -10.27 -8.24
CA TYR A 214 -2.32 -10.39 -9.67
C TYR A 214 -1.32 -9.51 -10.41
N THR A 215 -0.71 -9.99 -11.48
CA THR A 215 0.25 -9.22 -12.26
C THR A 215 -0.26 -8.89 -13.65
N THR A 216 0.06 -7.71 -14.13
CA THR A 216 -0.13 -7.30 -15.53
C THR A 216 1.01 -6.41 -15.98
N ALA A 217 1.22 -6.29 -17.30
CA ALA A 217 2.29 -5.45 -17.82
C ALA A 217 2.11 -3.97 -17.42
N ALA A 218 3.19 -3.29 -17.09
CA ALA A 218 3.24 -1.85 -16.96
C ALA A 218 2.88 -1.17 -18.31
N GLY A 219 2.50 0.10 -18.29
CA GLY A 219 2.00 0.78 -19.49
C GLY A 219 0.54 0.44 -19.85
N GLY A 220 0.03 -0.73 -19.45
CA GLY A 220 -1.41 -1.04 -19.45
C GLY A 220 -2.14 -0.50 -18.21
N GLY A 221 -1.41 -0.06 -17.20
CA GLY A 221 -1.91 0.58 -15.99
C GLY A 221 -2.28 2.04 -16.23
N THR A 222 -3.33 2.48 -15.57
CA THR A 222 -3.65 3.89 -15.37
C THR A 222 -3.95 4.10 -13.90
N LEU A 223 -3.88 5.33 -13.43
CA LEU A 223 -4.25 5.64 -12.06
C LEU A 223 -5.67 5.13 -11.73
N ALA A 224 -6.63 5.32 -12.64
CA ALA A 224 -8.00 4.82 -12.48
C ALA A 224 -8.04 3.28 -12.37
N LYS A 225 -7.33 2.57 -13.24
CA LYS A 225 -7.24 1.10 -13.18
C LYS A 225 -6.59 0.61 -11.89
N SER A 226 -5.56 1.30 -11.38
CA SER A 226 -4.92 0.91 -10.10
C SER A 226 -5.86 1.08 -8.91
N ILE A 227 -6.72 2.10 -8.93
CA ILE A 227 -7.77 2.31 -7.91
C ILE A 227 -8.82 1.20 -8.00
N GLN A 228 -9.28 0.86 -9.20
CA GLN A 228 -10.26 -0.21 -9.43
C GLN A 228 -9.71 -1.61 -9.12
N ASN A 229 -8.39 -1.79 -9.21
CA ASN A 229 -7.71 -3.07 -9.04
C ASN A 229 -6.52 -2.94 -8.06
N PRO A 230 -6.77 -2.72 -6.77
CA PRO A 230 -5.72 -2.47 -5.78
C PRO A 230 -4.73 -3.64 -5.62
N SER A 231 -5.15 -4.88 -5.89
CA SER A 231 -4.31 -6.08 -5.81
C SER A 231 -3.50 -6.37 -7.09
N VAL A 232 -3.63 -5.55 -8.14
CA VAL A 232 -2.88 -5.77 -9.39
C VAL A 232 -1.53 -5.07 -9.34
N PHE A 233 -0.46 -5.85 -9.44
CA PHE A 233 0.91 -5.35 -9.57
C PHE A 233 1.25 -5.11 -11.05
N TYR A 234 1.57 -3.86 -11.39
CA TYR A 234 1.90 -3.45 -12.76
C TYR A 234 3.38 -3.62 -13.01
N LYS A 235 3.76 -4.72 -13.66
CA LYS A 235 5.14 -5.08 -13.94
C LYS A 235 5.66 -4.46 -15.24
N LEU A 236 6.98 -4.36 -15.36
CA LEU A 236 7.62 -3.96 -16.62
C LEU A 236 7.22 -4.89 -17.76
N GLU A 237 7.03 -4.30 -18.93
CA GLU A 237 6.93 -5.02 -20.18
C GLU A 237 8.34 -5.45 -20.64
N LYS A 238 8.45 -6.67 -21.13
CA LYS A 238 9.64 -7.14 -21.83
C LYS A 238 9.46 -6.97 -23.34
N VAL A 239 10.50 -6.50 -24.00
CA VAL A 239 10.53 -6.34 -25.46
C VAL A 239 11.68 -7.11 -26.05
N ASN A 240 11.45 -7.79 -27.19
CA ASN A 240 12.50 -8.37 -28.00
C ASN A 240 13.18 -7.24 -28.76
N THR A 241 14.51 -7.12 -28.62
CA THR A 241 15.30 -6.09 -29.31
C THR A 241 15.42 -6.32 -30.82
N GLY A 242 15.10 -7.52 -31.29
CA GLY A 242 15.34 -7.97 -32.65
C GLY A 242 16.79 -8.41 -32.89
N GLU A 243 17.63 -8.35 -31.87
CA GLU A 243 19.03 -8.82 -31.90
C GLU A 243 19.13 -10.23 -31.31
N LYS A 244 20.19 -10.92 -31.65
CA LYS A 244 20.51 -12.25 -31.14
C LYS A 244 21.78 -12.17 -30.26
N ASP A 245 21.80 -12.99 -29.23
CA ASP A 245 23.02 -13.19 -28.43
C ASP A 245 24.05 -14.11 -29.14
N GLU A 246 25.16 -14.38 -28.51
CA GLU A 246 26.25 -15.22 -29.04
C GLU A 246 25.84 -16.69 -29.25
N TYR A 247 24.70 -17.13 -28.66
CA TYR A 247 24.13 -18.48 -28.80
C TYR A 247 23.01 -18.50 -29.84
N GLY A 248 22.61 -17.36 -30.42
CA GLY A 248 21.53 -17.23 -31.40
C GLY A 248 20.15 -17.06 -30.80
N ASP A 249 20.04 -16.85 -29.48
CA ASP A 249 18.79 -16.61 -28.77
C ASP A 249 18.37 -15.13 -28.87
N ASP A 250 17.06 -14.87 -28.77
CA ASP A 250 16.51 -13.51 -28.80
C ASP A 250 16.94 -12.70 -27.57
N ILE A 251 17.53 -11.53 -27.78
CA ILE A 251 17.83 -10.61 -26.68
C ILE A 251 16.53 -9.91 -26.26
N ILE A 252 16.05 -10.28 -25.06
CA ILE A 252 14.83 -9.72 -24.45
C ILE A 252 15.25 -8.80 -23.32
N VAL A 253 14.87 -7.52 -23.43
CA VAL A 253 15.17 -6.50 -22.42
C VAL A 253 13.89 -5.92 -21.80
N ASN A 254 14.01 -5.29 -20.64
CA ASN A 254 12.92 -4.52 -20.07
C ASN A 254 12.68 -3.28 -20.94
N ASN A 255 11.42 -3.04 -21.32
CA ASN A 255 11.05 -1.84 -22.06
C ASN A 255 11.33 -0.60 -21.20
N PRO A 256 12.30 0.25 -21.56
CA PRO A 256 12.64 1.42 -20.76
C PRO A 256 11.47 2.43 -20.66
N LYS A 257 10.56 2.42 -21.65
CA LYS A 257 9.37 3.29 -21.67
C LYS A 257 8.28 2.87 -20.67
N THR A 258 8.40 1.72 -20.02
CA THR A 258 7.42 1.19 -19.07
C THR A 258 7.99 1.07 -17.65
N GLY A 259 8.97 1.90 -17.31
CA GLY A 259 9.59 1.93 -15.98
C GLY A 259 8.64 2.38 -14.86
N ASP A 260 7.61 3.15 -15.20
CA ASP A 260 6.51 3.46 -14.29
C ASP A 260 5.41 2.39 -14.38
N TRP A 261 4.71 2.13 -13.29
CA TRP A 261 3.55 1.23 -13.24
C TRP A 261 2.32 1.81 -13.97
N THR A 262 2.33 3.11 -14.24
CA THR A 262 1.26 3.83 -14.94
C THR A 262 1.74 4.38 -16.29
N SER A 263 0.83 4.49 -17.23
CA SER A 263 1.10 5.11 -18.54
C SER A 263 1.28 6.63 -18.50
N THR A 264 0.93 7.26 -17.37
CA THR A 264 1.07 8.72 -17.15
C THR A 264 1.83 8.94 -15.86
N SER A 265 3.11 9.27 -15.97
CA SER A 265 3.96 9.57 -14.81
C SER A 265 3.55 10.88 -14.15
N ASN A 266 3.62 10.89 -12.82
CA ASN A 266 3.40 12.10 -12.03
C ASN A 266 4.33 12.07 -10.81
N ASP A 267 5.19 13.07 -10.67
CA ASP A 267 6.18 13.20 -9.61
C ASP A 267 5.56 13.55 -8.25
N ASP A 268 4.30 13.99 -8.24
CA ASP A 268 3.62 14.49 -7.05
C ASP A 268 2.65 13.49 -6.40
N TYR A 269 2.60 12.23 -6.84
CA TYR A 269 1.68 11.23 -6.25
C TYR A 269 1.80 11.13 -4.73
N TRP A 270 3.01 11.20 -4.18
CA TRP A 270 3.27 11.21 -2.74
C TRP A 270 3.78 12.58 -2.23
N GLY A 271 3.35 13.66 -2.88
CA GLY A 271 3.69 15.03 -2.48
C GLY A 271 4.95 15.60 -3.13
N GLY A 272 5.74 14.79 -3.84
CA GLY A 272 6.89 15.24 -4.61
C GLY A 272 7.84 16.15 -3.84
N VAL A 273 8.28 17.23 -4.49
CA VAL A 273 9.18 18.23 -3.87
C VAL A 273 8.45 19.08 -2.80
N SER A 274 7.14 19.23 -2.90
CA SER A 274 6.38 20.05 -1.93
C SER A 274 6.26 19.38 -0.56
N GLY A 275 6.39 18.05 -0.50
CA GLY A 275 6.18 17.25 0.70
C GLY A 275 4.77 17.33 1.29
N LYS A 276 3.80 17.88 0.52
CA LYS A 276 2.41 17.96 0.96
C LYS A 276 1.73 16.62 0.76
N LYS A 277 1.13 16.09 1.81
CA LYS A 277 0.35 14.85 1.75
C LYS A 277 -0.76 14.93 0.70
N THR A 278 -0.83 13.96 -0.19
CA THR A 278 -1.83 13.87 -1.26
C THR A 278 -2.88 12.82 -0.95
N ILE A 279 -3.94 12.76 -1.77
CA ILE A 279 -4.96 11.69 -1.68
C ILE A 279 -4.40 10.29 -1.95
N TYR A 280 -3.20 10.16 -2.52
CA TYR A 280 -2.53 8.88 -2.82
C TYR A 280 -1.48 8.49 -1.78
N ASP A 281 -1.22 9.33 -0.79
CA ASP A 281 -0.30 9.00 0.30
C ASP A 281 -0.88 7.85 1.14
N PRO A 282 -0.13 6.74 1.33
CA PRO A 282 -0.64 5.56 2.03
C PRO A 282 -0.52 5.64 3.56
N CYS A 283 0.12 6.68 4.10
CA CYS A 283 0.38 6.79 5.54
C CYS A 283 -0.88 7.11 6.35
N PRO A 284 -0.93 6.73 7.64
CA PRO A 284 -2.02 7.06 8.54
C PRO A 284 -2.23 8.57 8.74
N VAL A 285 -3.32 8.93 9.41
CA VAL A 285 -3.60 10.33 9.82
C VAL A 285 -2.44 10.88 10.64
N GLY A 286 -2.00 12.11 10.34
CA GLY A 286 -0.88 12.80 11.01
C GLY A 286 0.51 12.34 10.54
N TYR A 287 0.56 11.42 9.57
CA TYR A 287 1.81 10.91 8.99
C TYR A 287 1.78 10.97 7.47
N LYS A 288 2.93 11.07 6.85
CA LYS A 288 3.10 11.12 5.39
C LYS A 288 4.32 10.34 4.93
N VAL A 289 4.39 10.12 3.62
CA VAL A 289 5.61 9.59 2.99
C VAL A 289 6.74 10.61 3.16
N PRO A 290 7.93 10.19 3.64
CA PRO A 290 9.08 11.09 3.76
C PRO A 290 9.55 11.56 2.39
N VAL A 291 9.91 12.85 2.30
CA VAL A 291 10.48 13.47 1.09
C VAL A 291 11.83 14.08 1.40
N CYS A 292 12.66 14.33 0.39
CA CYS A 292 13.89 15.11 0.58
C CYS A 292 13.56 16.52 1.06
N ASP A 293 14.48 17.15 1.77
CA ASP A 293 14.37 18.56 2.14
C ASP A 293 14.59 19.48 0.92
N ALA A 294 14.47 20.79 1.14
CA ALA A 294 14.62 21.81 0.09
C ALA A 294 16.02 21.79 -0.58
N ASP A 295 17.03 21.33 0.14
CA ASP A 295 18.41 21.21 -0.35
C ASP A 295 18.68 19.83 -1.00
N GLY A 296 17.66 18.95 -1.04
CA GLY A 296 17.72 17.65 -1.66
C GLY A 296 18.35 16.55 -0.78
N ASN A 297 18.50 16.80 0.54
CA ASN A 297 18.98 15.79 1.44
C ASN A 297 17.89 14.75 1.70
N THR A 298 18.27 13.49 1.66
CA THR A 298 17.38 12.37 1.96
C THR A 298 16.99 12.35 3.43
N PRO A 299 15.74 12.00 3.77
CA PRO A 299 15.30 11.83 5.16
C PRO A 299 16.03 10.74 5.93
N TYR A 300 16.78 9.88 5.24
CA TYR A 300 17.59 8.82 5.85
C TYR A 300 19.09 9.17 5.97
N ALA A 301 19.49 10.43 5.69
CA ALA A 301 20.90 10.85 5.74
C ALA A 301 21.53 10.74 7.15
N TRP A 302 20.73 10.67 8.22
CA TRP A 302 21.19 10.44 9.59
C TRP A 302 21.71 9.03 9.83
N LEU A 303 21.35 8.06 8.99
CA LEU A 303 21.83 6.69 9.09
C LEU A 303 23.31 6.62 8.68
N VAL A 304 24.14 6.10 9.53
CA VAL A 304 25.58 6.00 9.30
C VAL A 304 26.02 4.56 9.33
N PHE A 305 26.48 4.05 8.21
CA PHE A 305 26.89 2.65 8.03
C PHE A 305 27.77 2.12 9.17
N LYS A 306 28.78 2.90 9.62
CA LYS A 306 29.68 2.50 10.71
C LYS A 306 29.03 2.37 12.08
N GLN A 307 27.82 2.93 12.24
CA GLN A 307 27.05 2.88 13.49
C GLN A 307 25.97 1.80 13.45
N MET A 308 25.71 1.22 12.28
CA MET A 308 24.73 0.15 12.15
C MET A 308 25.33 -1.19 12.57
N THR A 309 24.55 -1.94 13.30
CA THR A 309 24.83 -3.36 13.59
C THR A 309 23.90 -4.21 12.72
N TRP A 310 24.52 -5.06 11.90
CA TRP A 310 23.76 -6.01 11.09
C TRP A 310 23.49 -7.28 11.88
N ASP A 311 22.22 -7.67 11.93
CA ASP A 311 21.80 -8.97 12.48
C ASP A 311 21.75 -9.99 11.33
N THR A 312 22.66 -10.96 11.37
CA THR A 312 22.77 -12.02 10.34
C THR A 312 21.76 -13.15 10.54
N VAL A 313 21.11 -13.23 11.70
CA VAL A 313 20.09 -14.24 12.01
C VAL A 313 18.71 -13.76 11.53
N ASN A 314 18.36 -12.51 11.88
CA ASN A 314 17.07 -11.92 11.58
C ASN A 314 17.09 -11.07 10.30
N HIS A 315 18.24 -10.96 9.64
CA HIS A 315 18.42 -10.24 8.39
C HIS A 315 17.89 -8.81 8.44
N GLY A 316 18.69 -7.92 9.00
CA GLY A 316 18.36 -6.51 9.09
C GLY A 316 19.41 -5.71 9.82
N ALA A 317 19.19 -4.43 9.93
CA ALA A 317 20.12 -3.50 10.54
C ALA A 317 19.50 -2.76 11.73
N MET A 318 20.32 -2.53 12.75
CA MET A 318 19.97 -1.75 13.93
C MET A 318 20.85 -0.52 14.03
N GLN A 319 20.24 0.66 14.20
CA GLN A 319 20.95 1.88 14.58
C GLN A 319 20.11 2.70 15.54
N ASP A 320 20.72 3.17 16.64
CA ASP A 320 20.07 4.01 17.66
C ASP A 320 18.75 3.42 18.19
N GLY A 321 18.70 2.08 18.33
CA GLY A 321 17.50 1.37 18.76
C GLY A 321 16.42 1.21 17.66
N GLN A 322 16.67 1.69 16.46
CA GLN A 322 15.75 1.56 15.32
C GLN A 322 16.09 0.33 14.49
N TRP A 323 15.10 -0.55 14.31
CA TRP A 323 15.22 -1.74 13.50
C TRP A 323 14.81 -1.49 12.04
N PHE A 324 15.63 -1.96 11.12
CA PHE A 324 15.40 -1.93 9.66
C PHE A 324 15.52 -3.35 9.10
N PRO A 325 14.43 -4.07 8.93
CA PRO A 325 14.45 -5.44 8.39
C PRO A 325 14.88 -5.44 6.92
N ALA A 326 15.54 -6.50 6.49
CA ALA A 326 15.79 -6.78 5.09
C ALA A 326 14.51 -7.36 4.45
N THR A 327 13.58 -6.50 4.09
CA THR A 327 12.25 -6.87 3.59
C THR A 327 12.28 -7.46 2.18
N GLY A 328 13.43 -7.39 1.49
CA GLY A 328 13.49 -7.65 0.06
C GLY A 328 12.71 -6.63 -0.75
N THR A 329 12.42 -7.00 -1.99
CA THR A 329 11.62 -6.21 -2.93
C THR A 329 10.64 -7.08 -3.69
N ARG A 330 9.56 -6.49 -4.21
CA ARG A 330 8.80 -7.11 -5.32
C ARG A 330 9.36 -6.63 -6.63
N VAL A 331 9.86 -7.59 -7.39
CA VAL A 331 10.62 -7.33 -8.62
C VAL A 331 9.72 -6.75 -9.70
N ASN A 332 10.14 -5.67 -10.32
CA ASN A 332 9.37 -4.90 -11.29
C ASN A 332 8.97 -5.67 -12.56
N PHE A 333 9.63 -6.76 -12.92
CA PHE A 333 9.31 -7.56 -14.12
C PHE A 333 8.52 -8.85 -13.83
N SER A 334 8.43 -9.28 -12.56
CA SER A 334 7.71 -10.50 -12.17
C SER A 334 6.63 -10.25 -11.11
N GLY A 335 6.85 -9.28 -10.21
CA GLY A 335 6.04 -9.05 -9.01
C GLY A 335 6.36 -10.01 -7.87
N GLY A 336 7.19 -11.04 -8.10
CA GLY A 336 7.67 -11.95 -7.06
C GLY A 336 8.69 -11.29 -6.13
N PHE A 337 8.98 -11.93 -5.01
CA PHE A 337 9.98 -11.44 -4.07
C PHE A 337 11.40 -11.70 -4.52
N ASP A 338 12.28 -10.76 -4.21
CA ASP A 338 13.74 -10.88 -4.24
C ASP A 338 14.30 -10.33 -2.92
N PHE A 339 14.98 -11.17 -2.16
CA PHE A 339 15.56 -10.82 -0.86
C PHE A 339 17.07 -10.65 -0.89
N ALA A 340 17.71 -11.06 -1.96
CA ALA A 340 19.14 -11.11 -2.02
C ALA A 340 19.65 -10.32 -3.24
N ASP A 341 20.64 -9.46 -3.05
CA ASP A 341 21.30 -8.76 -4.15
C ASP A 341 22.32 -9.70 -4.82
N PRO A 342 22.07 -10.18 -6.04
CA PRO A 342 23.02 -11.07 -6.75
C PRO A 342 24.39 -10.43 -6.97
N ALA A 343 24.43 -9.10 -7.17
CA ALA A 343 25.67 -8.34 -7.38
C ALA A 343 26.55 -8.31 -6.13
N GLU A 344 26.00 -8.56 -4.96
CA GLU A 344 26.67 -8.55 -3.68
C GLU A 344 26.79 -9.97 -3.06
N GLY A 345 26.66 -11.01 -3.87
CA GLY A 345 26.81 -12.41 -3.44
C GLY A 345 25.62 -12.95 -2.65
N GLY A 346 24.41 -12.50 -2.98
CA GLY A 346 23.19 -12.98 -2.36
C GLY A 346 22.94 -12.44 -0.94
N ILE A 347 23.46 -11.28 -0.61
CA ILE A 347 23.27 -10.65 0.71
C ILE A 347 21.84 -10.09 0.82
N PRO A 348 21.08 -10.41 1.89
CA PRO A 348 19.76 -9.85 2.12
C PRO A 348 19.75 -8.31 2.21
N TYR A 349 18.74 -7.68 1.64
CA TYR A 349 18.63 -6.24 1.56
C TYR A 349 17.20 -5.73 1.74
N SER A 350 17.07 -4.42 1.86
CA SER A 350 15.79 -3.72 1.87
C SER A 350 15.87 -2.42 1.08
N GLY A 351 14.73 -2.00 0.55
CA GLY A 351 14.51 -0.66 0.02
C GLY A 351 13.38 0.04 0.75
N LEU A 352 13.58 1.31 1.10
CA LEU A 352 12.54 2.17 1.68
C LEU A 352 12.29 3.35 0.73
N TRP A 353 11.08 3.43 0.20
CA TRP A 353 10.69 4.52 -0.70
C TRP A 353 10.75 5.90 -0.05
N ILE A 354 11.09 6.88 -0.87
CA ILE A 354 11.00 8.31 -0.59
C ILE A 354 10.04 8.91 -1.61
N GLY A 355 9.16 9.80 -1.18
CA GLY A 355 8.14 10.43 -2.03
C GLY A 355 8.69 11.40 -3.08
N THR A 356 9.97 11.77 -3.00
CA THR A 356 10.64 12.57 -4.03
C THR A 356 10.97 11.70 -5.23
N ALA A 357 10.61 12.17 -6.42
CA ALA A 357 10.94 11.50 -7.67
C ALA A 357 12.46 11.42 -7.91
N GLY A 358 12.90 10.32 -8.48
CA GLY A 358 14.29 10.16 -8.90
C GLY A 358 14.54 10.88 -10.23
N LYS A 359 15.56 11.74 -10.28
CA LYS A 359 16.05 12.29 -11.55
C LYS A 359 17.03 11.32 -12.20
N THR A 360 16.99 11.22 -13.53
CA THR A 360 17.97 10.39 -14.26
C THR A 360 19.39 10.93 -14.12
N SER A 361 20.37 10.03 -14.11
CA SER A 361 21.74 10.38 -14.43
C SER A 361 21.83 10.69 -15.93
N SER A 362 22.79 11.49 -16.33
CA SER A 362 23.01 12.05 -17.68
C SER A 362 22.98 11.05 -18.85
N ASN A 363 22.97 9.75 -18.58
CA ASN A 363 22.99 8.69 -19.60
C ASN A 363 21.59 8.12 -19.93
N LEU A 364 20.52 8.59 -19.28
CA LEU A 364 19.15 8.12 -19.47
C LEU A 364 18.17 9.29 -19.61
N GLU A 365 18.61 10.39 -20.23
CA GLU A 365 17.80 11.61 -20.43
C GLU A 365 16.50 11.36 -21.22
N GLU A 366 16.41 10.25 -21.94
CA GLU A 366 15.25 9.93 -22.77
C GLU A 366 13.97 9.60 -21.97
N TYR A 367 14.10 9.23 -20.65
CA TYR A 367 12.96 8.83 -19.79
C TYR A 367 13.12 9.34 -18.34
N PRO A 368 13.12 10.67 -18.11
CA PRO A 368 13.43 11.28 -16.81
C PRO A 368 12.45 10.93 -15.68
N ASP A 369 11.20 10.59 -16.01
CA ASP A 369 10.08 10.56 -15.07
C ASP A 369 9.71 9.13 -14.59
N LEU A 370 10.59 8.14 -14.80
CA LEU A 370 10.26 6.73 -14.53
C LEU A 370 10.83 6.20 -13.22
N TYR A 371 11.52 7.04 -12.45
CA TYR A 371 12.22 6.64 -11.24
C TYR A 371 11.63 7.27 -9.98
N GLY A 372 11.52 6.46 -8.92
CA GLY A 372 11.37 6.92 -7.54
C GLY A 372 12.71 6.88 -6.83
N GLN A 373 12.87 7.70 -5.79
CA GLN A 373 14.03 7.59 -4.89
C GLN A 373 13.74 6.61 -3.77
N TYR A 374 14.77 5.91 -3.32
CA TYR A 374 14.68 5.03 -2.15
C TYR A 374 16.00 4.96 -1.39
N MET A 375 15.91 4.61 -0.12
CA MET A 375 17.06 4.23 0.66
C MET A 375 17.30 2.73 0.52
N PHE A 376 18.56 2.35 0.33
CA PHE A 376 18.99 0.98 0.22
C PHE A 376 19.72 0.54 1.49
N ILE A 377 19.26 -0.54 2.13
CA ILE A 377 19.84 -1.12 3.33
C ILE A 377 20.36 -2.50 2.98
N ILE A 378 21.68 -2.69 3.12
CA ILE A 378 22.36 -3.95 2.85
C ILE A 378 23.50 -4.17 3.83
N ASN A 379 23.83 -5.43 4.12
CA ASN A 379 24.95 -5.77 5.00
C ASN A 379 26.29 -5.30 4.44
N GLY A 380 26.94 -4.44 5.17
CA GLY A 380 28.40 -4.32 5.16
C GLY A 380 29.04 -3.52 4.03
N LYS A 381 28.35 -3.03 2.99
CA LYS A 381 29.08 -2.52 1.82
C LYS A 381 28.69 -1.16 1.27
N ARG A 382 27.58 -0.55 1.68
CA ARG A 382 27.15 0.73 1.09
C ARG A 382 26.77 1.78 2.11
N THR A 383 27.22 3.00 1.85
CA THR A 383 26.71 4.20 2.54
C THR A 383 25.23 4.38 2.15
N PHE A 384 24.41 4.85 3.09
CA PHE A 384 23.01 5.22 2.85
C PHE A 384 22.92 6.40 1.88
N LYS A 385 23.22 6.16 0.63
CA LYS A 385 22.91 7.11 -0.43
C LYS A 385 21.52 6.80 -0.94
N CYS A 386 20.75 7.84 -1.20
CA CYS A 386 19.51 7.69 -1.92
C CYS A 386 19.81 7.07 -3.28
N ASN A 387 19.24 5.90 -3.52
CA ASN A 387 19.29 5.24 -4.81
C ASN A 387 18.00 5.58 -5.59
N LYS A 388 17.97 5.18 -6.84
CA LYS A 388 16.83 5.33 -7.74
C LYS A 388 16.44 3.99 -8.29
N ASP A 389 15.16 3.68 -8.29
CA ASP A 389 14.65 2.51 -8.97
C ASP A 389 13.38 2.87 -9.75
N ARG A 390 13.00 1.99 -10.66
CA ARG A 390 11.79 2.15 -11.45
C ARG A 390 10.57 2.17 -10.55
N ARG A 391 9.62 3.04 -10.82
CA ARG A 391 8.39 3.21 -10.02
C ARG A 391 7.52 1.95 -9.99
N SER A 392 7.71 1.05 -10.95
CA SER A 392 7.09 -0.27 -10.98
C SER A 392 7.70 -1.28 -9.99
N GLN A 393 8.88 -1.00 -9.41
CA GLN A 393 9.44 -1.81 -8.33
C GLN A 393 8.58 -1.71 -7.08
N GLY A 394 8.50 -2.80 -6.33
CA GLY A 394 7.81 -2.82 -5.03
C GLY A 394 8.81 -2.75 -3.89
N LEU A 395 8.74 -1.70 -3.07
CA LEU A 395 9.59 -1.51 -1.89
C LEU A 395 8.75 -1.19 -0.66
N SER A 396 9.34 -1.38 0.51
CA SER A 396 8.72 -0.99 1.79
C SER A 396 8.65 0.54 1.95
N LEU A 397 7.89 0.98 2.94
CA LEU A 397 7.70 2.38 3.27
C LEU A 397 7.73 2.57 4.79
N ARG A 398 8.33 3.67 5.26
CA ARG A 398 8.25 4.09 6.66
C ARG A 398 7.83 5.55 6.72
N CYS A 399 6.71 5.83 7.40
CA CYS A 399 6.12 7.17 7.42
C CYS A 399 6.83 8.10 8.40
N VAL A 400 6.74 9.42 8.13
CA VAL A 400 7.15 10.50 9.03
C VAL A 400 5.93 11.30 9.47
N ALA A 401 6.01 11.96 10.63
CA ALA A 401 5.00 12.92 11.06
C ALA A 401 4.87 14.08 10.07
N GLU A 402 3.65 14.61 9.91
CA GLU A 402 3.34 15.75 9.05
C GLU A 402 3.92 17.06 9.59
#